data_6626abba23243164513344e0c94d309c
#
_entry.id   6626abba23243164513344e0c94d309c
#
_cell.length_a   1.000
_cell.length_b   1.000
_cell.length_c   1.000
_cell.angle_alpha   90.00
_cell.angle_beta   90.00
_cell.angle_gamma   90.00
#
_symmetry.space_group_name_H-M   'P 1'
#
loop_
_entity.id
_entity.type
_entity.pdbx_description
1 polymer ?
#
loop_
_entity_poly.entity_id
_entity_poly.type
_entity_poly.pdbx_seq_one_letter_code
_entity_poly.pdbx_strand_id
1 'polypeptide(L)'
;MGGGMAAFALPALHERALASDVVEYTLTATRRRFSPVPGISFDALAYNGTIPGPVLRVALGQRFRAKYINKTNVSTSIHWHGMILPNAMDGVVGVTQKGVAPGSSFKYEFTAGPAGTRWYHDHDFNEGTLRGLFGMIIVEDPRDDKPDAEFALVFHDVPRMATIGQAMRGVSHAPMIDPMGSPELLNMASDDKMGDEVAYLAHCINGAAYPNTKSLKVAVGQKVRLRILNANVTQTRYVRLAGHKLRVTHADGNALAQPLAVDALRIGIAERYDAWFEVTRPGAWLLHGISADPLSYEQAVVVYTDGMEHATPMGNSQSLEGVDYFTYENAAGLSSGAFSAKAAVSQAYTIGGGVFGSDRWTLNGKIYPQTEKIFVHRGDSVIVRFKNTTDMDHPMHLHGHTFNIVEIDGKALLRPMAKDVSLVRANNGTLAWQFDATSPAGRWLLHCHNDIHMMDGMMTEVVYR
;
A
#
# COMPACT_ATOMS: atom_id res chain seq x y z
N MET A 1 -21.59 68.34 -10.28
CA MET A 1 -21.97 66.92 -10.48
C MET A 1 -20.70 66.12 -10.19
N GLY A 2 -20.55 65.69 -8.97
CA GLY A 2 -19.38 64.85 -8.54
C GLY A 2 -19.80 63.43 -8.35
N GLY A 3 -19.23 62.53 -9.16
CA GLY A 3 -19.40 61.11 -9.02
C GLY A 3 -18.37 60.54 -8.05
N GLY A 4 -18.83 60.11 -6.88
CA GLY A 4 -17.99 59.39 -5.91
C GLY A 4 -17.77 57.97 -6.32
N MET A 5 -16.50 57.56 -6.46
CA MET A 5 -16.10 56.13 -6.55
C MET A 5 -16.14 55.52 -5.15
N ALA A 6 -17.02 54.54 -4.95
CA ALA A 6 -17.00 53.74 -3.76
C ALA A 6 -15.90 52.66 -3.91
N ALA A 7 -14.88 52.72 -3.07
CA ALA A 7 -13.88 51.71 -2.92
C ALA A 7 -14.48 50.51 -2.16
N PHE A 8 -14.64 49.36 -2.81
CA PHE A 8 -14.95 48.11 -2.15
C PHE A 8 -13.69 47.60 -1.42
N ALA A 9 -13.71 47.72 -0.10
CA ALA A 9 -12.72 47.04 0.77
C ALA A 9 -12.99 45.52 0.72
N LEU A 10 -12.05 44.75 0.20
CA LEU A 10 -12.01 43.31 0.37
C LEU A 10 -11.87 42.99 1.88
N PRO A 11 -12.66 42.04 2.42
CA PRO A 11 -12.47 41.62 3.79
C PRO A 11 -11.13 40.90 3.93
N ALA A 12 -10.34 41.37 4.90
CA ALA A 12 -9.09 40.72 5.32
C ALA A 12 -9.39 39.26 5.68
N LEU A 13 -8.78 38.33 4.98
CA LEU A 13 -8.73 36.92 5.35
C LEU A 13 -8.04 36.86 6.72
N HIS A 14 -8.81 36.58 7.77
CA HIS A 14 -8.25 36.21 9.07
C HIS A 14 -7.44 34.95 8.86
N GLU A 15 -6.12 35.05 8.87
CA GLU A 15 -5.23 33.93 9.12
C GLU A 15 -5.64 33.32 10.47
N ARG A 16 -6.33 32.17 10.40
CA ARG A 16 -6.47 31.33 11.59
C ARG A 16 -5.06 30.89 11.96
N ALA A 17 -4.57 31.37 13.09
CA ALA A 17 -3.37 30.86 13.73
C ALA A 17 -3.49 29.34 13.82
N LEU A 18 -2.69 28.60 13.03
CA LEU A 18 -2.60 27.16 13.07
C LEU A 18 -2.07 26.77 14.45
N ALA A 19 -2.79 25.91 15.14
CA ALA A 19 -2.30 25.28 16.36
C ALA A 19 -0.95 24.62 16.05
N SER A 20 0.10 24.94 16.78
CA SER A 20 1.51 24.60 16.63
C SER A 20 1.95 24.24 15.20
N ASP A 21 2.91 24.94 14.63
CA ASP A 21 3.44 24.74 13.27
C ASP A 21 4.00 23.32 13.03
N VAL A 22 4.15 22.50 14.07
CA VAL A 22 4.79 21.18 14.05
C VAL A 22 3.93 20.15 14.78
N VAL A 23 3.62 19.04 14.11
CA VAL A 23 3.05 17.83 14.73
C VAL A 23 4.19 16.86 15.04
N GLU A 24 4.30 16.43 16.28
CA GLU A 24 5.37 15.55 16.73
C GLU A 24 4.86 14.19 17.19
N TYR A 25 5.55 13.13 16.75
CA TYR A 25 5.32 11.74 17.16
C TYR A 25 6.62 11.12 17.67
N THR A 26 6.49 10.16 18.58
CA THR A 26 7.57 9.23 18.92
C THR A 26 7.18 7.84 18.47
N LEU A 27 7.99 7.24 17.61
CA LEU A 27 7.84 5.87 17.17
C LEU A 27 9.00 5.04 17.73
N THR A 28 8.67 4.05 18.54
CA THR A 28 9.65 3.14 19.13
C THR A 28 9.44 1.74 18.55
N ALA A 29 10.42 1.24 17.82
CA ALA A 29 10.42 -0.15 17.37
C ALA A 29 10.91 -1.04 18.52
N THR A 30 10.14 -2.10 18.81
CA THR A 30 10.47 -3.08 19.84
C THR A 30 10.20 -4.49 19.36
N ARG A 31 10.94 -5.46 19.88
CA ARG A 31 10.61 -6.88 19.72
C ARG A 31 9.43 -7.24 20.62
N ARG A 32 8.50 -8.02 20.10
CA ARG A 32 7.29 -8.40 20.81
C ARG A 32 6.82 -9.80 20.42
N ARG A 33 6.31 -10.54 21.40
CA ARG A 33 5.48 -11.71 21.15
C ARG A 33 4.11 -11.24 20.70
N PHE A 34 3.66 -11.61 19.51
CA PHE A 34 2.40 -11.23 18.90
C PHE A 34 1.52 -12.46 18.70
N SER A 35 0.24 -12.33 19.00
CA SER A 35 -0.75 -13.40 18.85
C SER A 35 -1.97 -12.87 18.10
N PRO A 36 -2.08 -13.13 16.78
CA PRO A 36 -3.21 -12.66 15.97
C PRO A 36 -4.51 -13.43 16.27
N VAL A 37 -4.38 -14.68 16.75
CA VAL A 37 -5.47 -15.55 17.21
C VAL A 37 -4.98 -16.41 18.39
N PRO A 38 -5.88 -16.91 19.24
CA PRO A 38 -5.50 -17.87 20.30
C PRO A 38 -4.73 -19.07 19.74
N GLY A 39 -3.64 -19.45 20.41
CA GLY A 39 -2.79 -20.59 20.03
C GLY A 39 -1.70 -20.28 19.01
N ILE A 40 -1.79 -19.20 18.24
CA ILE A 40 -0.74 -18.76 17.34
C ILE A 40 0.13 -17.70 18.02
N SER A 41 1.43 -17.86 17.92
CA SER A 41 2.38 -16.93 18.49
C SER A 41 3.54 -16.66 17.53
N PHE A 42 3.81 -15.40 17.27
CA PHE A 42 4.80 -14.91 16.33
C PHE A 42 5.79 -13.97 17.02
N ASP A 43 7.07 -14.10 16.67
CA ASP A 43 8.12 -13.22 17.15
C ASP A 43 8.20 -11.98 16.25
N ALA A 44 7.53 -10.95 16.66
CA ALA A 44 7.27 -9.75 15.89
C ALA A 44 8.16 -8.58 16.26
N LEU A 45 8.21 -7.61 15.35
CA LEU A 45 8.67 -6.25 15.62
C LEU A 45 7.46 -5.31 15.54
N ALA A 46 7.39 -4.35 16.44
CA ALA A 46 6.19 -3.50 16.56
C ALA A 46 6.56 -2.04 16.79
N TYR A 47 5.87 -1.12 16.12
CA TYR A 47 5.93 0.30 16.48
C TYR A 47 5.03 0.59 17.68
N ASN A 48 5.59 1.18 18.72
CA ASN A 48 4.88 1.52 19.97
C ASN A 48 4.11 0.33 20.57
N GLY A 49 4.63 -0.90 20.35
CA GLY A 49 4.08 -2.13 20.90
C GLY A 49 2.80 -2.63 20.23
N THR A 50 2.38 -2.12 19.10
CA THR A 50 1.21 -2.56 18.33
C THR A 50 1.56 -2.95 16.90
N ILE A 51 0.79 -3.85 16.32
CA ILE A 51 0.82 -4.23 14.90
C ILE A 51 -0.63 -4.18 14.39
N PRO A 52 -0.88 -3.35 13.39
CA PRO A 52 -0.05 -2.27 12.87
C PRO A 52 0.38 -1.28 13.94
N GLY A 53 1.42 -0.49 13.65
CA GLY A 53 1.78 0.69 14.42
C GLY A 53 0.64 1.72 14.47
N PRO A 54 0.74 2.78 15.29
CA PRO A 54 -0.32 3.78 15.44
C PRO A 54 -0.67 4.46 14.12
N VAL A 55 -1.96 4.79 13.94
CA VAL A 55 -2.38 5.68 12.85
C VAL A 55 -1.90 7.09 13.17
N LEU A 56 -1.04 7.64 12.31
CA LEU A 56 -0.54 9.01 12.43
C LEU A 56 -1.44 9.95 11.63
N ARG A 57 -1.67 11.16 12.14
CA ARG A 57 -2.47 12.18 11.46
C ARG A 57 -1.73 13.52 11.43
N VAL A 58 -1.75 14.18 10.28
CA VAL A 58 -1.11 15.48 10.08
C VAL A 58 -1.89 16.26 9.01
N ALA A 59 -2.04 17.57 9.16
CA ALA A 59 -2.68 18.38 8.13
C ALA A 59 -1.75 18.58 6.92
N LEU A 60 -2.35 18.69 5.74
CA LEU A 60 -1.62 19.02 4.51
C LEU A 60 -0.83 20.33 4.68
N GLY A 61 0.45 20.28 4.34
CA GLY A 61 1.36 21.44 4.46
C GLY A 61 1.90 21.69 5.88
N GLN A 62 1.40 20.98 6.90
CA GLN A 62 1.91 21.09 8.26
C GLN A 62 3.28 20.41 8.38
N ARG A 63 4.13 20.93 9.25
CA ARG A 63 5.42 20.33 9.54
C ARG A 63 5.24 19.09 10.41
N PHE A 64 5.71 17.96 9.92
CA PHE A 64 5.68 16.67 10.60
C PHE A 64 7.06 16.35 11.15
N ARG A 65 7.10 15.87 12.39
CA ARG A 65 8.32 15.40 13.03
C ARG A 65 8.08 14.04 13.70
N ALA A 66 8.92 13.05 13.40
CA ALA A 66 8.91 11.78 14.10
C ALA A 66 10.28 11.51 14.72
N LYS A 67 10.33 11.38 16.06
CA LYS A 67 11.47 10.80 16.76
C LYS A 67 11.35 9.29 16.69
N TYR A 68 12.21 8.67 15.90
CA TYR A 68 12.30 7.22 15.81
C TYR A 68 13.34 6.69 16.78
N ILE A 69 13.01 5.63 17.54
CA ILE A 69 13.87 4.97 18.50
C ILE A 69 13.87 3.47 18.19
N ASN A 70 15.03 2.93 17.84
CA ASN A 70 15.19 1.49 17.61
C ASN A 70 15.57 0.77 18.89
N LYS A 71 14.64 0.04 19.50
CA LYS A 71 14.86 -0.87 20.64
C LYS A 71 14.79 -2.34 20.24
N THR A 72 14.91 -2.65 18.96
CA THR A 72 15.03 -4.01 18.44
C THR A 72 16.48 -4.47 18.53
N ASN A 73 16.75 -5.69 18.07
CA ASN A 73 18.08 -6.26 17.97
C ASN A 73 18.68 -6.23 16.55
N VAL A 74 17.98 -5.60 15.61
CA VAL A 74 18.39 -5.46 14.21
C VAL A 74 18.41 -3.98 13.82
N SER A 75 19.13 -3.62 12.76
CA SER A 75 19.04 -2.31 12.15
C SER A 75 17.67 -2.13 11.50
N THR A 76 17.12 -0.93 11.53
CA THR A 76 15.80 -0.61 10.97
C THR A 76 15.76 0.83 10.49
N SER A 77 14.74 1.20 9.72
CA SER A 77 14.49 2.57 9.29
C SER A 77 12.98 2.87 9.24
N ILE A 78 12.58 4.01 8.74
CA ILE A 78 11.19 4.28 8.38
C ILE A 78 11.17 4.93 7.01
N HIS A 79 10.57 4.24 6.04
CA HIS A 79 10.12 4.82 4.78
C HIS A 79 8.71 5.38 4.93
N TRP A 80 8.50 6.58 4.43
CA TRP A 80 7.22 7.30 4.45
C TRP A 80 6.55 7.16 3.07
N HIS A 81 5.95 6.02 2.86
CA HIS A 81 5.44 5.59 1.57
C HIS A 81 4.36 6.52 1.01
N GLY A 82 4.55 6.99 -0.21
CA GLY A 82 3.66 7.90 -0.91
C GLY A 82 3.79 9.37 -0.51
N MET A 83 4.80 9.71 0.32
CA MET A 83 5.11 11.09 0.69
C MET A 83 6.13 11.70 -0.26
N ILE A 84 5.97 12.99 -0.58
CA ILE A 84 6.99 13.80 -1.27
C ILE A 84 7.72 14.61 -0.21
N LEU A 85 8.98 14.27 0.03
CA LEU A 85 9.76 14.74 1.18
C LEU A 85 11.24 14.93 0.79
N PRO A 86 12.08 15.58 1.62
CA PRO A 86 13.51 15.64 1.36
C PRO A 86 14.12 14.25 1.25
N ASN A 87 14.94 13.99 0.24
CA ASN A 87 15.51 12.65 -0.06
C ASN A 87 16.18 11.99 1.17
N ALA A 88 16.88 12.79 2.01
CA ALA A 88 17.49 12.29 3.25
C ALA A 88 16.47 11.80 4.32
N MET A 89 15.17 12.02 4.12
CA MET A 89 14.09 11.57 5.01
C MET A 89 13.29 10.39 4.44
N ASP A 90 13.66 9.89 3.25
CA ASP A 90 12.97 8.80 2.57
C ASP A 90 13.09 7.44 3.27
N GLY A 91 14.13 7.25 4.07
CA GLY A 91 14.25 6.10 4.95
C GLY A 91 14.87 4.85 4.32
N VAL A 92 15.38 4.91 3.10
CA VAL A 92 15.96 3.74 2.42
C VAL A 92 17.41 3.54 2.83
N VAL A 93 17.69 2.44 3.53
CA VAL A 93 19.03 2.12 4.00
C VAL A 93 19.97 1.83 2.83
N GLY A 94 21.16 2.44 2.87
CA GLY A 94 22.16 2.30 1.81
C GLY A 94 21.93 3.18 0.57
N VAL A 95 20.78 3.88 0.49
CA VAL A 95 20.46 4.80 -0.61
C VAL A 95 20.30 6.23 -0.08
N THR A 96 19.41 6.46 0.86
CA THR A 96 19.09 7.81 1.38
C THR A 96 19.57 8.05 2.81
N GLN A 97 19.80 6.98 3.57
CA GLN A 97 20.31 7.05 4.94
C GLN A 97 21.06 5.78 5.34
N LYS A 98 21.71 5.82 6.50
CA LYS A 98 22.17 4.63 7.21
C LYS A 98 21.05 4.05 8.05
N GLY A 99 21.01 2.73 8.21
CA GLY A 99 20.09 2.10 9.13
C GLY A 99 20.29 2.59 10.56
N VAL A 100 19.19 2.69 11.30
CA VAL A 100 19.21 3.06 12.72
C VAL A 100 19.57 1.83 13.53
N ALA A 101 20.78 1.79 14.06
CA ALA A 101 21.30 0.64 14.83
C ALA A 101 20.48 0.39 16.11
N PRO A 102 20.50 -0.84 16.66
CA PRO A 102 19.92 -1.14 17.97
C PRO A 102 20.36 -0.16 19.05
N GLY A 103 19.40 0.34 19.84
CA GLY A 103 19.63 1.35 20.89
C GLY A 103 19.78 2.80 20.39
N SER A 104 19.81 3.02 19.09
CA SER A 104 19.97 4.35 18.47
C SER A 104 18.63 4.98 18.13
N SER A 105 18.68 6.25 17.69
CA SER A 105 17.49 7.00 17.26
C SER A 105 17.80 7.82 16.01
N PHE A 106 16.72 8.15 15.26
CA PHE A 106 16.76 9.06 14.11
C PHE A 106 15.59 10.04 14.20
N LYS A 107 15.76 11.25 13.66
CA LYS A 107 14.71 12.26 13.59
C LYS A 107 14.31 12.47 12.14
N TYR A 108 13.10 12.07 11.78
CA TYR A 108 12.47 12.42 10.53
C TYR A 108 11.76 13.75 10.68
N GLU A 109 11.94 14.67 9.72
CA GLU A 109 11.27 15.96 9.72
C GLU A 109 11.04 16.46 8.29
N PHE A 110 9.77 16.74 7.95
CA PHE A 110 9.39 17.20 6.61
C PHE A 110 8.04 17.93 6.65
N THR A 111 7.70 18.62 5.57
CA THR A 111 6.36 19.15 5.35
C THR A 111 5.46 18.06 4.81
N ALA A 112 4.31 17.84 5.45
CA ALA A 112 3.40 16.75 5.09
C ALA A 112 2.71 16.99 3.75
N GLY A 113 2.83 16.03 2.85
CA GLY A 113 2.16 16.04 1.55
C GLY A 113 2.73 14.98 0.60
N PRO A 114 1.94 14.65 -0.41
CA PRO A 114 0.58 15.09 -0.72
C PRO A 114 -0.47 14.55 0.25
N ALA A 115 -1.70 15.12 0.21
CA ALA A 115 -2.82 14.70 1.04
C ALA A 115 -3.27 13.27 0.74
N GLY A 116 -3.97 12.65 1.69
CA GLY A 116 -4.64 11.36 1.54
C GLY A 116 -4.09 10.26 2.44
N THR A 117 -4.52 9.03 2.17
CA THR A 117 -4.10 7.84 2.90
C THR A 117 -2.73 7.39 2.43
N ARG A 118 -1.75 7.51 3.32
CA ARG A 118 -0.35 7.10 3.14
C ARG A 118 -0.01 6.06 4.20
N TRP A 119 1.20 5.53 4.19
CA TRP A 119 1.64 4.59 5.20
C TRP A 119 3.13 4.72 5.49
N TYR A 120 3.62 4.03 6.50
CA TYR A 120 5.02 4.01 6.87
C TYR A 120 5.43 2.59 7.23
N HIS A 121 6.63 2.19 6.84
CA HIS A 121 7.15 0.85 7.08
C HIS A 121 8.68 0.84 7.13
N ASP A 122 9.24 -0.26 7.63
CA ASP A 122 10.69 -0.47 7.59
C ASP A 122 11.20 -0.62 6.16
N HIS A 123 12.39 -0.10 5.90
CA HIS A 123 13.05 -0.19 4.59
C HIS A 123 14.55 -0.48 4.70
N ASP A 124 14.93 -1.35 5.62
CA ASP A 124 16.32 -1.81 5.83
C ASP A 124 16.59 -3.17 5.16
N PHE A 125 15.89 -3.53 4.07
CA PHE A 125 16.09 -4.77 3.31
C PHE A 125 16.27 -6.01 4.20
N ASN A 126 15.67 -5.98 5.35
CA ASN A 126 15.60 -7.07 6.33
C ASN A 126 14.14 -7.48 6.55
N GLU A 127 13.89 -8.26 7.57
CA GLU A 127 12.57 -8.79 7.87
C GLU A 127 11.66 -7.79 8.63
N GLY A 128 12.00 -6.49 8.74
CA GLY A 128 11.27 -5.54 9.57
C GLY A 128 9.81 -5.39 9.21
N THR A 129 9.49 -5.14 7.95
CA THR A 129 8.11 -5.06 7.45
C THR A 129 7.40 -6.40 7.61
N LEU A 130 8.04 -7.50 7.21
CA LEU A 130 7.50 -8.87 7.35
C LEU A 130 7.16 -9.23 8.80
N ARG A 131 7.88 -8.65 9.76
CA ARG A 131 7.67 -8.88 11.20
C ARG A 131 6.69 -7.89 11.84
N GLY A 132 6.20 -6.87 11.14
CA GLY A 132 5.17 -5.97 11.65
C GLY A 132 5.56 -4.50 11.80
N LEU A 133 6.73 -4.06 11.30
CA LEU A 133 7.11 -2.64 11.30
C LEU A 133 6.43 -1.88 10.18
N PHE A 134 5.15 -1.64 10.31
CA PHE A 134 4.34 -0.82 9.41
C PHE A 134 3.17 -0.16 10.15
N GLY A 135 2.62 0.91 9.57
CA GLY A 135 1.45 1.61 10.07
C GLY A 135 0.93 2.64 9.06
N MET A 136 -0.25 3.18 9.29
CA MET A 136 -0.88 4.16 8.40
C MET A 136 -0.57 5.59 8.84
N ILE A 137 -0.31 6.48 7.89
CA ILE A 137 -0.28 7.93 8.09
C ILE A 137 -1.32 8.58 7.17
N ILE A 138 -2.14 9.46 7.73
CA ILE A 138 -3.18 10.20 7.02
C ILE A 138 -2.78 11.67 6.97
N VAL A 139 -2.58 12.17 5.76
CA VAL A 139 -2.36 13.60 5.51
C VAL A 139 -3.73 14.21 5.19
N GLU A 140 -4.26 14.96 6.15
CA GLU A 140 -5.62 15.48 6.09
C GLU A 140 -5.71 16.73 5.21
N ASP A 141 -6.59 16.71 4.21
CA ASP A 141 -6.96 17.90 3.45
C ASP A 141 -8.25 18.49 4.05
N PRO A 142 -8.25 19.75 4.48
CA PRO A 142 -9.46 20.38 5.03
C PRO A 142 -10.59 20.53 4.00
N ARG A 143 -10.30 20.33 2.72
CA ARG A 143 -11.26 20.40 1.61
C ARG A 143 -11.96 19.05 1.35
N ASP A 144 -11.47 17.96 1.93
CA ASP A 144 -12.08 16.65 1.79
C ASP A 144 -13.46 16.59 2.43
N ASP A 145 -14.35 15.81 1.81
CA ASP A 145 -15.63 15.44 2.40
C ASP A 145 -15.44 14.80 3.78
N LYS A 146 -16.23 15.25 4.75
CA LYS A 146 -16.19 14.70 6.11
C LYS A 146 -17.15 13.53 6.21
N PRO A 147 -16.66 12.33 6.63
CA PRO A 147 -17.52 11.20 6.94
C PRO A 147 -18.22 11.38 8.28
N ASP A 148 -19.38 10.71 8.46
CA ASP A 148 -20.01 10.57 9.76
C ASP A 148 -19.25 9.57 10.65
N ALA A 149 -18.59 8.58 10.02
CA ALA A 149 -17.65 7.66 10.67
C ALA A 149 -16.49 7.33 9.72
N GLU A 150 -15.30 7.09 10.29
CA GLU A 150 -14.10 6.73 9.50
C GLU A 150 -13.35 5.60 10.19
N PHE A 151 -12.91 4.62 9.39
CA PHE A 151 -12.12 3.49 9.86
C PHE A 151 -10.87 3.30 9.00
N ALA A 152 -9.72 3.21 9.66
CA ALA A 152 -8.47 2.79 9.06
C ALA A 152 -8.36 1.27 9.13
N LEU A 153 -8.23 0.61 7.99
CA LEU A 153 -8.16 -0.85 7.86
C LEU A 153 -6.85 -1.23 7.18
N VAL A 154 -5.97 -1.87 7.95
CA VAL A 154 -4.71 -2.40 7.45
C VAL A 154 -4.83 -3.90 7.33
N PHE A 155 -4.89 -4.40 6.11
CA PHE A 155 -4.83 -5.81 5.78
C PHE A 155 -3.37 -6.24 5.80
N HIS A 156 -3.03 -7.26 6.57
CA HIS A 156 -1.65 -7.74 6.67
C HIS A 156 -1.61 -9.23 7.01
N ASP A 157 -0.50 -9.86 6.65
CA ASP A 157 -0.25 -11.26 6.91
C ASP A 157 0.75 -11.45 8.05
N VAL A 158 0.70 -12.62 8.68
CA VAL A 158 1.73 -13.08 9.62
C VAL A 158 2.43 -14.29 8.97
N PRO A 159 3.60 -14.08 8.34
CA PRO A 159 4.26 -15.13 7.59
C PRO A 159 4.94 -16.16 8.50
N ARG A 160 5.07 -17.39 8.02
CA ARG A 160 5.98 -18.37 8.57
C ARG A 160 7.41 -18.05 8.11
N MET A 161 8.22 -17.48 9.00
CA MET A 161 9.54 -16.95 8.65
C MET A 161 10.49 -17.98 8.02
N ALA A 162 10.32 -19.28 8.31
CA ALA A 162 11.11 -20.32 7.67
C ALA A 162 10.87 -20.38 6.14
N THR A 163 9.63 -20.13 5.70
CA THR A 163 9.28 -20.15 4.27
C THR A 163 9.78 -18.90 3.54
N ILE A 164 9.90 -17.76 4.22
CA ILE A 164 10.58 -16.57 3.67
C ILE A 164 12.03 -16.91 3.30
N GLY A 165 12.76 -17.54 4.21
CA GLY A 165 14.14 -17.95 3.95
C GLY A 165 14.27 -18.99 2.82
N GLN A 166 13.23 -19.80 2.58
CA GLN A 166 13.18 -20.74 1.45
C GLN A 166 12.94 -19.97 0.14
N ALA A 167 11.96 -19.08 0.10
CA ALA A 167 11.66 -18.23 -1.04
C ALA A 167 12.91 -17.46 -1.51
N MET A 168 13.62 -16.83 -0.55
CA MET A 168 14.86 -16.08 -0.83
C MET A 168 16.00 -16.95 -1.39
N ARG A 169 15.97 -18.26 -1.18
CA ARG A 169 16.93 -19.20 -1.78
C ARG A 169 16.47 -19.79 -3.10
N GLY A 170 15.34 -19.34 -3.64
CA GLY A 170 14.75 -19.87 -4.86
C GLY A 170 14.15 -21.30 -4.71
N VAL A 171 13.81 -21.72 -3.49
CA VAL A 171 13.25 -23.04 -3.22
C VAL A 171 11.72 -23.07 -3.28
N SER A 172 11.06 -21.92 -3.21
CA SER A 172 9.62 -21.85 -2.96
C SER A 172 8.75 -21.46 -4.14
N HIS A 173 9.27 -21.44 -5.35
CA HIS A 173 8.43 -21.26 -6.55
C HIS A 173 7.71 -22.55 -7.00
N ALA A 174 7.73 -23.59 -6.15
CA ALA A 174 6.87 -24.74 -6.38
C ALA A 174 5.42 -24.30 -6.25
N PRO A 175 4.55 -24.59 -7.22
CA PRO A 175 3.13 -24.42 -7.05
C PRO A 175 2.72 -25.14 -5.77
N MET A 176 1.81 -24.55 -5.00
CA MET A 176 1.36 -25.05 -3.70
C MET A 176 0.76 -26.46 -3.72
N ILE A 177 0.61 -27.02 -4.89
CA ILE A 177 0.28 -28.42 -5.12
C ILE A 177 1.53 -29.02 -5.77
N ASP A 178 2.49 -29.41 -4.94
CA ASP A 178 3.51 -30.35 -5.40
C ASP A 178 2.91 -31.76 -5.41
N PRO A 179 2.54 -32.29 -6.57
CA PRO A 179 2.04 -33.64 -6.66
C PRO A 179 3.11 -34.72 -6.35
N MET A 180 4.36 -34.29 -6.12
CA MET A 180 5.51 -35.15 -5.87
C MET A 180 6.00 -35.11 -4.42
N GLY A 181 5.40 -34.26 -3.54
CA GLY A 181 5.67 -34.28 -2.11
C GLY A 181 7.09 -33.88 -1.73
N SER A 182 7.49 -32.62 -2.00
CA SER A 182 8.78 -32.12 -1.49
C SER A 182 8.90 -32.33 0.02
N PRO A 183 10.00 -32.93 0.52
CA PRO A 183 10.20 -33.14 1.95
C PRO A 183 10.14 -31.84 2.78
N GLU A 184 10.38 -30.70 2.15
CA GLU A 184 10.35 -29.37 2.78
C GLU A 184 8.93 -28.85 2.99
N LEU A 185 7.98 -29.17 2.10
CA LEU A 185 6.55 -28.88 2.27
C LEU A 185 5.92 -29.82 3.31
N LEU A 186 6.40 -31.06 3.43
CA LEU A 186 5.94 -32.03 4.43
C LEU A 186 6.26 -31.64 5.87
N ASN A 187 7.22 -30.73 6.08
CA ASN A 187 7.54 -30.17 7.40
C ASN A 187 6.69 -28.95 7.77
N MET A 188 5.77 -28.52 6.92
CA MET A 188 4.82 -27.47 7.25
C MET A 188 3.73 -28.06 8.15
N ALA A 189 3.42 -27.36 9.26
CA ALA A 189 2.29 -27.76 10.07
C ALA A 189 1.01 -27.71 9.20
N SER A 190 0.13 -28.73 9.37
CA SER A 190 -1.13 -28.87 8.62
C SER A 190 -2.07 -27.65 8.73
N ASP A 191 -1.79 -26.78 9.71
CA ASP A 191 -2.59 -25.57 9.98
C ASP A 191 -2.03 -24.31 9.31
N ASP A 192 -0.93 -24.38 8.57
CA ASP A 192 -0.37 -23.24 7.86
C ASP A 192 -1.20 -22.91 6.62
N LYS A 193 -1.44 -21.61 6.43
CA LYS A 193 -2.13 -21.10 5.26
C LYS A 193 -1.12 -20.74 4.19
N MET A 194 -1.37 -21.24 3.00
CA MET A 194 -0.49 -20.98 1.87
C MET A 194 -0.84 -19.65 1.21
N GLY A 195 0.16 -18.91 0.77
CA GLY A 195 0.07 -17.82 -0.16
C GLY A 195 0.77 -18.17 -1.46
N ASP A 196 0.94 -17.20 -2.36
CA ASP A 196 1.53 -17.47 -3.67
C ASP A 196 2.99 -17.95 -3.58
N GLU A 197 3.74 -17.52 -2.55
CA GLU A 197 5.18 -17.79 -2.44
C GLU A 197 5.62 -18.26 -1.05
N VAL A 198 4.84 -17.95 -0.02
CA VAL A 198 5.18 -18.27 1.38
C VAL A 198 3.96 -18.78 2.14
N ALA A 199 4.19 -19.52 3.22
CA ALA A 199 3.12 -19.92 4.11
C ALA A 199 2.86 -18.85 5.17
N TYR A 200 1.61 -18.79 5.64
CA TYR A 200 1.14 -17.84 6.62
C TYR A 200 0.58 -18.53 7.86
N LEU A 201 0.86 -17.94 9.03
CA LEU A 201 0.26 -18.34 10.29
C LEU A 201 -1.14 -17.74 10.45
N ALA A 202 -1.36 -16.53 9.93
CA ALA A 202 -2.63 -15.83 10.00
C ALA A 202 -2.73 -14.73 8.94
N HIS A 203 -3.98 -14.42 8.56
CA HIS A 203 -4.34 -13.26 7.74
C HIS A 203 -5.16 -12.28 8.58
N CYS A 204 -4.67 -11.08 8.75
CA CYS A 204 -5.15 -10.14 9.77
C CYS A 204 -5.73 -8.85 9.17
N ILE A 205 -6.65 -8.24 9.91
CA ILE A 205 -7.02 -6.83 9.78
C ILE A 205 -6.72 -6.15 11.12
N ASN A 206 -5.92 -5.09 11.09
CA ASN A 206 -5.57 -4.30 12.28
C ASN A 206 -5.03 -5.15 13.44
N GLY A 207 -4.23 -6.16 13.16
CA GLY A 207 -3.53 -6.95 14.17
C GLY A 207 -4.25 -8.19 14.68
N ALA A 208 -5.41 -8.52 14.13
CA ALA A 208 -6.13 -9.73 14.51
C ALA A 208 -6.73 -10.44 13.29
N ALA A 209 -6.82 -11.76 13.33
CA ALA A 209 -7.56 -12.54 12.37
C ALA A 209 -8.98 -12.81 12.87
N TYR A 210 -9.94 -12.89 11.96
CA TYR A 210 -11.32 -13.22 12.27
C TYR A 210 -11.40 -14.61 12.96
N PRO A 211 -12.26 -14.79 13.98
CA PRO A 211 -13.27 -13.86 14.48
C PRO A 211 -12.79 -12.88 15.58
N ASN A 212 -11.48 -12.78 15.85
CA ASN A 212 -10.93 -11.94 16.92
C ASN A 212 -10.67 -10.48 16.48
N THR A 213 -11.05 -10.09 15.26
CA THR A 213 -10.96 -8.71 14.78
C THR A 213 -11.93 -7.81 15.58
N LYS A 214 -11.48 -6.59 15.86
CA LYS A 214 -12.35 -5.60 16.54
C LYS A 214 -13.44 -5.13 15.58
N SER A 215 -14.69 -5.45 15.91
CA SER A 215 -15.87 -5.07 15.13
C SER A 215 -16.02 -3.54 14.98
N LEU A 216 -16.61 -3.11 13.88
CA LEU A 216 -16.82 -1.71 13.52
C LEU A 216 -18.29 -1.36 13.77
N LYS A 217 -18.54 -0.44 14.71
CA LYS A 217 -19.88 0.05 15.02
C LYS A 217 -20.22 1.24 14.12
N VAL A 218 -21.40 1.20 13.51
CA VAL A 218 -21.95 2.24 12.64
C VAL A 218 -23.43 2.50 13.01
N ALA A 219 -24.02 3.58 12.50
CA ALA A 219 -25.44 3.87 12.67
C ALA A 219 -26.16 4.02 11.34
N VAL A 220 -27.45 3.69 11.30
CA VAL A 220 -28.30 3.89 10.11
C VAL A 220 -28.29 5.36 9.69
N GLY A 221 -28.14 5.63 8.42
CA GLY A 221 -28.03 6.97 7.82
C GLY A 221 -26.61 7.50 7.73
N GLN A 222 -25.63 6.86 8.37
CA GLN A 222 -24.23 7.30 8.31
C GLN A 222 -23.60 7.03 6.94
N LYS A 223 -22.81 8.02 6.48
CA LYS A 223 -21.84 7.90 5.40
C LYS A 223 -20.48 7.55 6.00
N VAL A 224 -20.04 6.35 5.76
CA VAL A 224 -18.85 5.77 6.38
C VAL A 224 -17.71 5.76 5.37
N ARG A 225 -16.53 6.27 5.75
CA ARG A 225 -15.31 6.17 4.98
C ARG A 225 -14.42 5.06 5.52
N LEU A 226 -14.03 4.17 4.65
CA LEU A 226 -12.99 3.16 4.90
C LEU A 226 -11.70 3.61 4.24
N ARG A 227 -10.63 3.72 5.02
CA ARG A 227 -9.27 3.91 4.51
C ARG A 227 -8.57 2.58 4.54
N ILE A 228 -8.40 1.98 3.38
CA ILE A 228 -7.94 0.60 3.22
C ILE A 228 -6.51 0.59 2.71
N LEU A 229 -5.63 -0.11 3.42
CA LEU A 229 -4.25 -0.40 3.04
C LEU A 229 -4.06 -1.90 2.92
N ASN A 230 -3.49 -2.36 1.82
CA ASN A 230 -2.99 -3.72 1.70
C ASN A 230 -1.49 -3.75 2.06
N ALA A 231 -1.18 -4.14 3.28
CA ALA A 231 0.18 -4.37 3.79
C ALA A 231 0.51 -5.88 3.89
N ASN A 232 -0.11 -6.70 3.06
CA ASN A 232 0.22 -8.13 2.94
C ASN A 232 1.62 -8.30 2.31
N VAL A 233 2.23 -9.46 2.51
CA VAL A 233 3.59 -9.75 2.06
C VAL A 233 3.64 -10.03 0.55
N THR A 234 2.78 -10.96 0.06
CA THR A 234 2.80 -11.43 -1.33
C THR A 234 1.45 -11.35 -2.04
N GLN A 235 0.34 -11.01 -1.35
CA GLN A 235 -0.99 -11.26 -1.91
C GLN A 235 -1.79 -9.99 -2.24
N THR A 236 -2.35 -9.96 -3.44
CA THR A 236 -3.46 -9.07 -3.81
C THR A 236 -4.75 -9.53 -3.13
N ARG A 237 -5.60 -8.59 -2.71
CA ARG A 237 -6.89 -8.86 -2.07
C ARG A 237 -8.06 -8.30 -2.88
N TYR A 238 -9.21 -8.96 -2.75
CA TYR A 238 -10.51 -8.44 -3.19
C TYR A 238 -11.34 -8.11 -1.97
N VAL A 239 -11.41 -6.82 -1.64
CA VAL A 239 -12.11 -6.35 -0.42
C VAL A 239 -13.57 -6.10 -0.73
N ARG A 240 -14.47 -6.76 0.04
CA ARG A 240 -15.93 -6.67 -0.11
C ARG A 240 -16.60 -6.40 1.23
N LEU A 241 -17.67 -5.61 1.20
CA LEU A 241 -18.60 -5.46 2.32
C LEU A 241 -19.95 -6.10 1.95
N ALA A 242 -20.37 -7.12 2.69
CA ALA A 242 -21.60 -7.86 2.39
C ALA A 242 -22.81 -6.92 2.30
N GLY A 243 -23.58 -7.07 1.22
CA GLY A 243 -24.81 -6.30 1.00
C GLY A 243 -24.62 -4.81 0.71
N HIS A 244 -23.40 -4.34 0.45
CA HIS A 244 -23.11 -2.95 0.12
C HIS A 244 -22.19 -2.84 -1.09
N LYS A 245 -22.38 -1.78 -1.89
CA LYS A 245 -21.36 -1.33 -2.85
C LYS A 245 -20.40 -0.37 -2.16
N LEU A 246 -19.14 -0.43 -2.57
CA LEU A 246 -18.08 0.44 -2.11
C LEU A 246 -17.86 1.55 -3.17
N ARG A 247 -18.12 2.80 -2.81
CA ARG A 247 -17.85 3.96 -3.67
C ARG A 247 -16.42 4.42 -3.46
N VAL A 248 -15.54 4.07 -4.36
CA VAL A 248 -14.11 4.44 -4.33
C VAL A 248 -13.94 5.88 -4.74
N THR A 249 -13.24 6.65 -3.94
CA THR A 249 -12.98 8.09 -4.17
C THR A 249 -11.51 8.42 -4.37
N HIS A 250 -10.61 7.65 -3.74
CA HIS A 250 -9.16 7.87 -3.84
C HIS A 250 -8.43 6.55 -4.06
N ALA A 251 -7.34 6.62 -4.80
CA ALA A 251 -6.36 5.57 -4.99
C ALA A 251 -4.97 6.09 -4.55
N ASP A 252 -4.27 5.37 -3.70
CA ASP A 252 -2.99 5.76 -3.08
C ASP A 252 -3.03 7.20 -2.52
N GLY A 253 -4.16 7.55 -1.88
CA GLY A 253 -4.40 8.87 -1.33
C GLY A 253 -4.66 9.97 -2.34
N ASN A 254 -4.66 9.69 -3.65
CA ASN A 254 -4.96 10.67 -4.70
C ASN A 254 -6.43 10.53 -5.14
N ALA A 255 -7.12 11.66 -5.30
CA ALA A 255 -8.52 11.66 -5.71
C ALA A 255 -8.69 11.07 -7.13
N LEU A 256 -9.69 10.22 -7.32
CA LEU A 256 -10.10 9.76 -8.63
C LEU A 256 -10.80 10.89 -9.38
N ALA A 257 -10.60 10.97 -10.69
CA ALA A 257 -11.30 11.93 -11.54
C ALA A 257 -12.83 11.77 -11.46
N GLN A 258 -13.28 10.54 -11.25
CA GLN A 258 -14.68 10.21 -10.97
C GLN A 258 -14.73 9.07 -9.95
N PRO A 259 -15.47 9.22 -8.84
CA PRO A 259 -15.73 8.12 -7.93
C PRO A 259 -16.46 6.97 -8.64
N LEU A 260 -16.10 5.73 -8.30
CA LEU A 260 -16.68 4.52 -8.88
C LEU A 260 -17.27 3.65 -7.77
N ALA A 261 -18.52 3.18 -7.95
CA ALA A 261 -19.19 2.25 -7.05
C ALA A 261 -19.07 0.83 -7.58
N VAL A 262 -18.50 -0.07 -6.77
CA VAL A 262 -18.20 -1.46 -7.14
C VAL A 262 -18.62 -2.42 -6.03
N ASP A 263 -18.70 -3.71 -6.33
CA ASP A 263 -18.97 -4.75 -5.33
C ASP A 263 -17.71 -5.14 -4.55
N ALA A 264 -16.53 -4.98 -5.17
CA ALA A 264 -15.25 -5.30 -4.57
C ALA A 264 -14.14 -4.33 -4.99
N LEU A 265 -13.12 -4.18 -4.14
CA LEU A 265 -11.85 -3.53 -4.47
C LEU A 265 -10.82 -4.61 -4.77
N ARG A 266 -10.23 -4.62 -5.96
CA ARG A 266 -8.96 -5.33 -6.17
C ARG A 266 -7.84 -4.42 -5.68
N ILE A 267 -7.15 -4.83 -4.64
CA ILE A 267 -6.11 -4.04 -4.00
C ILE A 267 -4.79 -4.83 -3.96
N GLY A 268 -3.80 -4.36 -4.70
CA GLY A 268 -2.44 -4.91 -4.68
C GLY A 268 -1.68 -4.53 -3.41
N ILE A 269 -0.53 -5.18 -3.20
CA ILE A 269 0.34 -4.89 -2.06
C ILE A 269 0.78 -3.42 -2.14
N ALA A 270 0.78 -2.73 -1.00
CA ALA A 270 1.07 -1.32 -0.80
C ALA A 270 0.05 -0.34 -1.40
N GLU A 271 -0.94 -0.78 -2.16
CA GLU A 271 -2.00 0.10 -2.61
C GLU A 271 -2.90 0.51 -1.44
N ARG A 272 -3.46 1.72 -1.55
CA ARG A 272 -4.45 2.27 -0.63
C ARG A 272 -5.65 2.75 -1.41
N TYR A 273 -6.85 2.47 -0.87
CA TYR A 273 -8.09 3.02 -1.40
C TYR A 273 -8.93 3.63 -0.29
N ASP A 274 -9.49 4.82 -0.56
CA ASP A 274 -10.55 5.37 0.27
C ASP A 274 -11.88 5.03 -0.38
N ALA A 275 -12.70 4.26 0.32
CA ALA A 275 -13.99 3.80 -0.14
C ALA A 275 -15.09 4.19 0.83
N TRP A 276 -16.27 4.52 0.30
CA TRP A 276 -17.42 4.94 1.08
C TRP A 276 -18.58 3.98 0.91
N PHE A 277 -19.36 3.82 1.97
CA PHE A 277 -20.66 3.19 1.91
C PHE A 277 -21.65 3.94 2.80
N GLU A 278 -22.93 3.79 2.53
CA GLU A 278 -24.01 4.35 3.35
C GLU A 278 -24.74 3.22 4.05
N VAL A 279 -24.98 3.40 5.35
CA VAL A 279 -25.73 2.43 6.17
C VAL A 279 -27.21 2.70 6.01
N THR A 280 -27.90 1.94 5.18
CA THR A 280 -29.31 2.19 4.83
C THR A 280 -30.33 1.44 5.71
N ARG A 281 -29.89 0.46 6.49
CA ARG A 281 -30.75 -0.39 7.33
C ARG A 281 -29.97 -0.95 8.52
N PRO A 282 -30.64 -1.37 9.61
CA PRO A 282 -29.98 -2.13 10.66
C PRO A 282 -29.44 -3.47 10.16
N GLY A 283 -28.30 -3.93 10.70
CA GLY A 283 -27.70 -5.21 10.33
C GLY A 283 -26.32 -5.43 10.88
N ALA A 284 -25.80 -6.61 10.58
CA ALA A 284 -24.41 -7.00 10.78
C ALA A 284 -23.88 -7.61 9.48
N TRP A 285 -22.69 -7.18 9.03
CA TRP A 285 -22.11 -7.57 7.75
C TRP A 285 -20.63 -7.86 7.91
N LEU A 286 -20.13 -8.84 7.15
CA LEU A 286 -18.70 -9.07 7.03
C LEU A 286 -18.10 -8.16 5.94
N LEU A 287 -17.10 -7.38 6.34
CA LEU A 287 -16.11 -6.82 5.43
C LEU A 287 -14.92 -7.77 5.42
N HIS A 288 -14.55 -8.27 4.27
CA HIS A 288 -13.45 -9.23 4.16
C HIS A 288 -12.59 -9.03 2.92
N GLY A 289 -11.31 -9.38 3.05
CA GLY A 289 -10.36 -9.49 1.96
C GLY A 289 -10.31 -10.94 1.47
N ILE A 290 -10.75 -11.16 0.24
CA ILE A 290 -10.68 -12.44 -0.43
C ILE A 290 -9.37 -12.48 -1.21
N SER A 291 -8.57 -13.52 -1.05
CA SER A 291 -7.44 -13.80 -1.94
C SER A 291 -7.92 -14.51 -3.21
N ALA A 292 -7.15 -14.41 -4.29
CA ALA A 292 -7.29 -15.30 -5.42
C ALA A 292 -6.95 -16.76 -5.01
N ASP A 293 -6.14 -16.94 -3.99
CA ASP A 293 -5.90 -18.23 -3.34
C ASP A 293 -7.09 -18.61 -2.45
N PRO A 294 -7.77 -19.73 -2.71
CA PRO A 294 -8.97 -20.17 -1.98
C PRO A 294 -8.70 -20.56 -0.52
N LEU A 295 -7.47 -20.62 -0.06
CA LEU A 295 -7.11 -21.07 1.29
C LEU A 295 -7.01 -19.94 2.34
N SER A 296 -7.26 -18.67 1.99
CA SER A 296 -7.06 -17.53 2.89
C SER A 296 -8.36 -16.81 3.28
N TYR A 297 -9.15 -17.38 4.20
CA TYR A 297 -10.48 -16.89 4.55
C TYR A 297 -10.58 -15.98 5.79
N GLU A 298 -9.48 -15.63 6.43
CA GLU A 298 -9.53 -15.08 7.79
C GLU A 298 -9.41 -13.56 7.87
N GLN A 299 -9.12 -12.90 6.75
CA GLN A 299 -9.07 -11.44 6.73
C GLN A 299 -10.47 -10.85 6.67
N ALA A 300 -11.14 -10.81 7.83
CA ALA A 300 -12.49 -10.27 7.92
C ALA A 300 -12.70 -9.46 9.20
N VAL A 301 -13.65 -8.53 9.17
CA VAL A 301 -14.12 -7.76 10.31
C VAL A 301 -15.65 -7.58 10.23
N VAL A 302 -16.32 -7.63 11.36
CA VAL A 302 -17.77 -7.39 11.44
C VAL A 302 -18.05 -5.90 11.46
N VAL A 303 -18.92 -5.43 10.58
CA VAL A 303 -19.53 -4.10 10.60
C VAL A 303 -20.96 -4.26 11.09
N TYR A 304 -21.40 -3.53 12.13
CA TYR A 304 -22.73 -3.70 12.70
C TYR A 304 -23.35 -2.39 13.15
N THR A 305 -24.69 -2.35 13.19
CA THR A 305 -25.47 -1.25 13.77
C THR A 305 -25.91 -1.59 15.22
N ASP A 306 -26.31 -0.57 15.96
CA ASP A 306 -26.83 -0.74 17.33
C ASP A 306 -27.92 -1.83 17.40
N GLY A 307 -27.82 -2.67 18.44
CA GLY A 307 -28.73 -3.81 18.67
C GLY A 307 -28.40 -5.05 17.81
N MET A 308 -27.37 -4.99 16.94
CA MET A 308 -26.97 -6.10 16.07
C MET A 308 -25.61 -6.68 16.44
N GLU A 309 -25.09 -6.36 17.64
CA GLU A 309 -23.74 -6.75 18.10
C GLU A 309 -23.51 -8.27 18.15
N HIS A 310 -24.58 -9.03 18.38
CA HIS A 310 -24.58 -10.48 18.51
C HIS A 310 -25.28 -11.19 17.34
N ALA A 311 -25.71 -10.43 16.33
CA ALA A 311 -26.32 -11.03 15.14
C ALA A 311 -25.28 -11.78 14.32
N THR A 312 -25.69 -12.90 13.72
CA THR A 312 -24.86 -13.58 12.73
C THR A 312 -24.63 -12.64 11.56
N PRO A 313 -23.38 -12.24 11.24
CA PRO A 313 -23.14 -11.29 10.18
C PRO A 313 -23.42 -11.90 8.81
N MET A 314 -24.02 -11.11 7.92
CA MET A 314 -24.17 -11.48 6.53
C MET A 314 -22.76 -11.56 5.90
N GLY A 315 -22.44 -12.70 5.28
CA GLY A 315 -21.21 -12.89 4.53
C GLY A 315 -21.38 -12.69 3.01
N ASN A 316 -20.27 -12.66 2.30
CA ASN A 316 -20.24 -12.77 0.86
C ASN A 316 -19.82 -14.18 0.44
N SER A 317 -20.18 -14.57 -0.78
CA SER A 317 -19.53 -15.70 -1.44
C SER A 317 -18.04 -15.45 -1.59
N GLN A 318 -17.24 -16.50 -1.46
CA GLN A 318 -15.80 -16.45 -1.75
C GLN A 318 -15.53 -16.39 -3.27
N SER A 319 -16.50 -16.78 -4.10
CA SER A 319 -16.40 -16.67 -5.54
C SER A 319 -16.38 -15.21 -5.98
N LEU A 320 -15.48 -14.90 -6.91
CA LEU A 320 -15.42 -13.62 -7.62
C LEU A 320 -16.19 -13.64 -8.95
N GLU A 321 -16.86 -14.76 -9.28
CA GLU A 321 -17.67 -14.86 -10.48
C GLU A 321 -18.84 -13.88 -10.44
N GLY A 322 -19.00 -13.09 -11.48
CA GLY A 322 -20.05 -12.06 -11.58
C GLY A 322 -19.89 -10.86 -10.65
N VAL A 323 -18.77 -10.74 -9.94
CA VAL A 323 -18.48 -9.63 -9.05
C VAL A 323 -17.90 -8.45 -9.85
N ASP A 324 -18.57 -7.30 -9.78
CA ASP A 324 -18.05 -6.05 -10.33
C ASP A 324 -16.97 -5.50 -9.37
N TYR A 325 -15.71 -5.50 -9.77
CA TYR A 325 -14.62 -5.01 -8.94
C TYR A 325 -13.83 -3.88 -9.58
N PHE A 326 -13.24 -3.04 -8.72
CA PHE A 326 -12.43 -1.91 -9.12
C PHE A 326 -11.21 -2.37 -9.92
N THR A 327 -11.06 -1.81 -11.12
CA THR A 327 -9.83 -1.89 -11.93
C THR A 327 -9.44 -0.48 -12.39
N TYR A 328 -8.20 -0.31 -12.81
CA TYR A 328 -7.76 0.98 -13.35
C TYR A 328 -8.54 1.34 -14.62
N GLU A 329 -8.87 0.33 -15.44
CA GLU A 329 -9.59 0.51 -16.70
C GLU A 329 -11.03 0.97 -16.48
N ASN A 330 -11.76 0.37 -15.52
CA ASN A 330 -13.16 0.78 -15.30
C ASN A 330 -13.26 2.12 -14.58
N ALA A 331 -12.26 2.49 -13.75
CA ALA A 331 -12.19 3.79 -13.11
C ALA A 331 -11.77 4.92 -14.06
N ALA A 332 -10.85 4.63 -14.98
CA ALA A 332 -10.25 5.64 -15.86
C ALA A 332 -10.85 5.68 -17.27
N GLY A 333 -11.44 4.57 -17.74
CA GLY A 333 -11.87 4.38 -19.12
C GLY A 333 -10.68 4.19 -20.07
N LEU A 334 -10.88 3.40 -21.11
CA LEU A 334 -9.88 3.12 -22.14
C LEU A 334 -10.18 3.88 -23.45
N SER A 335 -9.14 4.40 -24.09
CA SER A 335 -9.19 4.90 -25.45
C SER A 335 -9.10 3.75 -26.48
N SER A 336 -9.30 4.07 -27.76
CA SER A 336 -9.10 3.11 -28.84
C SER A 336 -7.63 2.96 -29.27
N GLY A 337 -6.71 3.80 -28.80
CA GLY A 337 -5.30 3.82 -29.20
C GLY A 337 -4.33 3.95 -28.04
N ALA A 338 -3.05 3.80 -28.34
CA ALA A 338 -1.96 3.91 -27.39
C ALA A 338 -1.71 5.36 -26.93
N PHE A 339 -1.06 5.51 -25.78
CA PHE A 339 -0.61 6.80 -25.27
C PHE A 339 0.57 7.33 -26.10
N SER A 340 0.47 8.56 -26.58
CA SER A 340 1.38 9.13 -27.58
C SER A 340 2.10 10.41 -27.15
N ALA A 341 2.04 10.82 -25.88
CA ALA A 341 2.75 12.04 -25.45
C ALA A 341 4.26 11.88 -25.55
N LYS A 342 4.95 12.99 -25.88
CA LYS A 342 6.41 13.05 -25.84
C LYS A 342 6.86 13.20 -24.39
N ALA A 343 7.95 12.52 -24.05
CA ALA A 343 8.66 12.65 -22.78
C ALA A 343 10.12 13.01 -23.03
N ALA A 344 10.73 13.73 -22.10
CA ALA A 344 12.16 14.03 -22.12
C ALA A 344 12.98 12.75 -21.85
N VAL A 345 12.46 11.87 -20.98
CA VAL A 345 13.08 10.58 -20.63
C VAL A 345 12.06 9.47 -20.87
N SER A 346 12.50 8.39 -21.51
CA SER A 346 11.68 7.19 -21.69
C SER A 346 12.49 5.96 -21.32
N GLN A 347 11.95 5.12 -20.45
CA GLN A 347 12.55 3.88 -19.99
C GLN A 347 11.54 2.72 -20.11
N ALA A 348 12.04 1.55 -20.47
CA ALA A 348 11.23 0.33 -20.51
C ALA A 348 11.88 -0.78 -19.68
N TYR A 349 11.04 -1.50 -18.93
CA TYR A 349 11.44 -2.66 -18.16
C TYR A 349 10.59 -3.87 -18.51
N THR A 350 11.26 -4.98 -18.79
CA THR A 350 10.65 -6.29 -18.81
C THR A 350 10.82 -6.92 -17.42
N ILE A 351 9.71 -7.21 -16.77
CA ILE A 351 9.66 -7.96 -15.52
C ILE A 351 9.76 -9.44 -15.88
N GLY A 352 10.70 -10.14 -15.29
CA GLY A 352 10.95 -11.55 -15.55
C GLY A 352 11.53 -12.27 -14.34
N GLY A 353 11.70 -13.57 -14.45
CA GLY A 353 12.19 -14.43 -13.38
C GLY A 353 11.09 -15.32 -12.79
N GLY A 354 11.38 -15.89 -11.63
CA GLY A 354 10.42 -16.72 -10.89
C GLY A 354 10.11 -18.09 -11.46
N VAL A 355 10.88 -18.56 -12.45
CA VAL A 355 10.67 -19.89 -13.04
C VAL A 355 11.34 -20.96 -12.17
N PHE A 356 10.53 -21.78 -11.49
CA PHE A 356 10.93 -23.00 -10.77
C PHE A 356 12.30 -22.95 -10.07
N GLY A 357 12.41 -22.17 -9.00
CA GLY A 357 13.45 -22.32 -8.00
C GLY A 357 14.87 -21.90 -8.39
N SER A 358 15.13 -21.47 -9.62
CA SER A 358 16.49 -21.12 -10.06
C SER A 358 16.65 -19.67 -10.51
N ASP A 359 15.55 -19.00 -10.86
CA ASP A 359 15.63 -17.66 -11.46
C ASP A 359 15.22 -16.58 -10.46
N ARG A 360 16.13 -15.57 -10.34
CA ARG A 360 15.89 -14.38 -9.55
C ARG A 360 14.82 -13.50 -10.23
N TRP A 361 14.08 -12.76 -9.42
CA TRP A 361 13.16 -11.74 -9.92
C TRP A 361 13.93 -10.55 -10.49
N THR A 362 13.65 -10.18 -11.75
CA THR A 362 14.54 -9.29 -12.53
C THR A 362 13.79 -8.15 -13.21
N LEU A 363 14.52 -7.06 -13.47
CA LEU A 363 14.15 -6.02 -14.42
C LEU A 363 15.15 -6.07 -15.60
N ASN A 364 14.67 -6.35 -16.82
CA ASN A 364 15.50 -6.56 -18.03
C ASN A 364 16.56 -7.65 -17.84
N GLY A 365 16.25 -8.74 -17.13
CA GLY A 365 17.18 -9.83 -16.84
C GLY A 365 18.27 -9.49 -15.83
N LYS A 366 18.17 -8.35 -15.13
CA LYS A 366 19.14 -7.89 -14.14
C LYS A 366 18.50 -7.71 -12.77
N ILE A 367 19.33 -7.82 -11.74
CA ILE A 367 18.94 -7.51 -10.35
C ILE A 367 19.72 -6.26 -9.89
N TYR A 368 19.18 -5.55 -8.92
CA TYR A 368 19.85 -4.41 -8.28
C TYR A 368 21.20 -4.85 -7.66
N PRO A 369 22.27 -4.06 -7.79
CA PRO A 369 22.33 -2.70 -8.35
C PRO A 369 22.68 -2.63 -9.87
N GLN A 370 22.64 -3.74 -10.60
CA GLN A 370 23.00 -3.82 -12.03
C GLN A 370 21.86 -3.42 -12.98
N THR A 371 20.66 -3.17 -12.48
CA THR A 371 19.52 -2.70 -13.27
C THR A 371 19.78 -1.32 -13.89
N GLU A 372 19.20 -1.05 -15.05
CA GLU A 372 19.28 0.26 -15.71
C GLU A 372 18.60 1.32 -14.86
N LYS A 373 19.35 2.39 -14.49
CA LYS A 373 18.83 3.53 -13.75
C LYS A 373 18.16 4.54 -14.69
N ILE A 374 17.17 5.25 -14.18
CA ILE A 374 16.50 6.36 -14.88
C ILE A 374 17.20 7.65 -14.45
N PHE A 375 17.90 8.30 -15.36
CA PHE A 375 18.56 9.58 -15.09
C PHE A 375 17.68 10.74 -15.55
N VAL A 376 17.45 11.70 -14.68
CA VAL A 376 16.57 12.84 -14.93
C VAL A 376 17.21 14.15 -14.53
N HIS A 377 16.79 15.25 -15.16
CA HIS A 377 16.96 16.61 -14.66
C HIS A 377 15.62 17.08 -14.05
N ARG A 378 15.70 18.04 -13.14
CA ARG A 378 14.48 18.60 -12.55
C ARG A 378 13.61 19.23 -13.63
N GLY A 379 12.34 18.81 -13.67
CA GLY A 379 11.35 19.26 -14.64
C GLY A 379 11.23 18.37 -15.88
N ASP A 380 12.04 17.33 -15.99
CA ASP A 380 11.88 16.36 -17.07
C ASP A 380 10.53 15.62 -16.95
N SER A 381 9.80 15.50 -18.06
CA SER A 381 8.70 14.56 -18.18
C SER A 381 9.27 13.17 -18.46
N VAL A 382 8.84 12.19 -17.68
CA VAL A 382 9.37 10.81 -17.71
C VAL A 382 8.26 9.84 -18.03
N ILE A 383 8.50 8.92 -18.97
CA ILE A 383 7.61 7.77 -19.22
C ILE A 383 8.36 6.49 -18.89
N VAL A 384 7.76 5.66 -18.04
CA VAL A 384 8.27 4.31 -17.72
C VAL A 384 7.24 3.30 -18.19
N ARG A 385 7.68 2.33 -18.98
CA ARG A 385 6.85 1.23 -19.48
C ARG A 385 7.28 -0.09 -18.87
N PHE A 386 6.31 -0.88 -18.44
CA PHE A 386 6.51 -2.21 -17.92
C PHE A 386 5.83 -3.25 -18.83
N LYS A 387 6.51 -4.37 -19.01
CA LYS A 387 5.94 -5.61 -19.56
C LYS A 387 6.23 -6.73 -18.57
N ASN A 388 5.19 -7.38 -18.08
CA ASN A 388 5.32 -8.48 -17.15
C ASN A 388 5.23 -9.82 -17.90
N THR A 389 6.31 -10.59 -17.95
CA THR A 389 6.38 -11.89 -18.62
C THR A 389 6.19 -13.07 -17.68
N THR A 390 5.92 -12.79 -16.39
CA THR A 390 5.71 -13.80 -15.35
C THR A 390 4.22 -14.17 -15.21
N ASP A 391 3.93 -15.16 -14.42
CA ASP A 391 2.58 -15.62 -14.08
C ASP A 391 1.98 -14.93 -12.83
N MET A 392 2.71 -13.98 -12.22
CA MET A 392 2.30 -13.24 -11.03
C MET A 392 2.14 -11.75 -11.32
N ASP A 393 1.24 -11.09 -10.59
CA ASP A 393 1.13 -9.63 -10.59
C ASP A 393 2.29 -8.99 -9.82
N HIS A 394 2.82 -7.89 -10.35
CA HIS A 394 3.87 -7.13 -9.67
C HIS A 394 3.42 -5.72 -9.29
N PRO A 395 3.27 -5.42 -7.98
CA PRO A 395 2.99 -4.06 -7.48
C PRO A 395 4.27 -3.21 -7.57
N MET A 396 4.41 -2.43 -8.63
CA MET A 396 5.57 -1.56 -8.82
C MET A 396 5.36 -0.23 -8.12
N HIS A 397 6.33 0.18 -7.32
CA HIS A 397 6.31 1.41 -6.51
C HIS A 397 7.44 2.35 -6.90
N LEU A 398 7.17 3.66 -6.85
CA LEU A 398 8.13 4.73 -7.06
C LEU A 398 8.20 5.66 -5.85
N HIS A 399 9.35 5.69 -5.19
CA HIS A 399 9.62 6.57 -4.06
C HIS A 399 9.59 8.05 -4.44
N GLY A 400 9.10 8.88 -3.54
CA GLY A 400 9.17 10.34 -3.62
C GLY A 400 8.39 10.99 -4.76
N HIS A 401 7.65 10.23 -5.56
CA HIS A 401 6.89 10.73 -6.71
C HIS A 401 5.45 10.22 -6.68
N THR A 402 4.57 11.02 -7.26
CA THR A 402 3.27 10.55 -7.76
C THR A 402 3.36 10.44 -9.27
N PHE A 403 3.03 9.29 -9.82
CA PHE A 403 2.93 9.09 -11.27
C PHE A 403 1.48 8.97 -11.71
N ASN A 404 1.22 9.20 -12.98
CA ASN A 404 -0.05 8.87 -13.62
C ASN A 404 0.08 7.56 -14.38
N ILE A 405 -0.83 6.61 -14.15
CA ILE A 405 -1.02 5.50 -15.10
C ILE A 405 -1.65 6.10 -16.35
N VAL A 406 -1.00 5.94 -17.50
CA VAL A 406 -1.43 6.56 -18.77
C VAL A 406 -1.78 5.54 -19.84
N GLU A 407 -1.31 4.30 -19.72
CA GLU A 407 -1.56 3.22 -20.69
C GLU A 407 -1.63 1.87 -19.98
N ILE A 408 -2.54 1.01 -20.41
CA ILE A 408 -2.68 -0.38 -19.98
C ILE A 408 -2.93 -1.24 -21.23
N ASP A 409 -2.16 -2.31 -21.40
CA ASP A 409 -2.25 -3.28 -22.50
C ASP A 409 -2.35 -2.60 -23.88
N GLY A 410 -1.48 -1.59 -24.08
CA GLY A 410 -1.39 -0.83 -25.33
C GLY A 410 -2.54 0.14 -25.59
N LYS A 411 -3.41 0.40 -24.60
CA LYS A 411 -4.51 1.36 -24.71
C LYS A 411 -4.33 2.49 -23.69
N ALA A 412 -4.35 3.74 -24.16
CA ALA A 412 -4.26 4.91 -23.29
C ALA A 412 -5.51 5.01 -22.39
N LEU A 413 -5.31 5.47 -21.14
CA LEU A 413 -6.40 5.81 -20.25
C LEU A 413 -7.04 7.15 -20.69
N LEU A 414 -8.37 7.22 -20.69
CA LEU A 414 -9.11 8.46 -20.97
C LEU A 414 -8.90 9.51 -19.86
N ARG A 415 -8.76 9.04 -18.63
CA ARG A 415 -8.45 9.83 -17.44
C ARG A 415 -7.25 9.22 -16.73
N PRO A 416 -6.05 9.78 -16.89
CA PRO A 416 -4.86 9.31 -16.19
C PRO A 416 -5.11 9.21 -14.68
N MET A 417 -4.62 8.13 -14.06
CA MET A 417 -4.85 7.86 -12.64
C MET A 417 -3.57 8.10 -11.84
N ALA A 418 -3.63 9.06 -10.92
CA ALA A 418 -2.51 9.39 -10.05
C ALA A 418 -2.34 8.34 -8.95
N LYS A 419 -1.14 7.75 -8.88
CA LYS A 419 -0.76 6.69 -7.92
C LYS A 419 0.70 6.79 -7.54
N ASP A 420 1.13 6.00 -6.57
CA ASP A 420 2.55 5.74 -6.26
C ASP A 420 2.90 4.25 -6.30
N VAL A 421 1.88 3.38 -6.37
CA VAL A 421 2.02 1.93 -6.63
C VAL A 421 1.05 1.53 -7.73
N SER A 422 1.43 0.62 -8.61
CA SER A 422 0.48 0.01 -9.55
C SER A 422 0.80 -1.45 -9.85
N LEU A 423 -0.24 -2.26 -10.02
CA LEU A 423 -0.11 -3.65 -10.43
C LEU A 423 0.19 -3.76 -11.92
N VAL A 424 1.34 -4.32 -12.26
CA VAL A 424 1.63 -4.81 -13.61
C VAL A 424 1.16 -6.25 -13.69
N ARG A 425 0.06 -6.48 -14.42
CA ARG A 425 -0.63 -7.77 -14.44
C ARG A 425 0.24 -8.87 -15.04
N ALA A 426 0.05 -10.08 -14.53
CA ALA A 426 0.64 -11.32 -15.02
C ALA A 426 0.40 -11.57 -16.52
N ASN A 427 1.09 -12.55 -17.07
CA ASN A 427 0.84 -13.13 -18.39
C ASN A 427 0.89 -12.10 -19.54
N ASN A 428 2.01 -11.38 -19.67
CA ASN A 428 2.29 -10.37 -20.67
C ASN A 428 1.49 -9.05 -20.53
N GLY A 429 0.92 -8.78 -19.35
CA GLY A 429 0.33 -7.47 -19.05
C GLY A 429 1.34 -6.34 -19.26
N THR A 430 0.88 -5.23 -19.83
CA THR A 430 1.70 -4.02 -20.01
C THR A 430 1.07 -2.81 -19.33
N LEU A 431 1.92 -1.92 -18.82
CA LEU A 431 1.48 -0.71 -18.14
C LEU A 431 2.50 0.40 -18.35
N ALA A 432 2.03 1.64 -18.54
CA ALA A 432 2.89 2.80 -18.62
C ALA A 432 2.55 3.85 -17.57
N TRP A 433 3.59 4.38 -16.94
CA TRP A 433 3.53 5.56 -16.09
C TRP A 433 4.05 6.79 -16.80
N GLN A 434 3.49 7.95 -16.42
CA GLN A 434 4.07 9.25 -16.69
C GLN A 434 4.16 10.05 -15.40
N PHE A 435 5.30 10.68 -15.15
CA PHE A 435 5.50 11.62 -14.06
C PHE A 435 6.46 12.74 -14.47
N ASP A 436 6.38 13.85 -13.75
CA ASP A 436 7.35 14.93 -13.87
C ASP A 436 8.38 14.81 -12.77
N ALA A 437 9.66 14.95 -13.12
CA ALA A 437 10.78 14.87 -12.20
C ALA A 437 10.86 16.14 -11.33
N THR A 438 9.91 16.32 -10.42
CA THR A 438 9.79 17.51 -9.55
C THR A 438 10.20 17.27 -8.11
N SER A 439 10.48 16.02 -7.75
CA SER A 439 10.90 15.66 -6.39
C SER A 439 12.25 16.27 -6.01
N PRO A 440 12.56 16.39 -4.72
CA PRO A 440 13.87 16.83 -4.28
C PRO A 440 15.00 16.00 -4.91
N ALA A 441 16.13 16.66 -5.23
CA ALA A 441 17.27 15.99 -5.82
C ALA A 441 17.77 14.83 -4.94
N GLY A 442 18.21 13.74 -5.59
CA GLY A 442 18.67 12.55 -4.91
C GLY A 442 18.46 11.28 -5.73
N ARG A 443 18.50 10.16 -5.04
CA ARG A 443 18.23 8.82 -5.58
C ARG A 443 16.93 8.32 -5.00
N TRP A 444 16.01 7.88 -5.86
CA TRP A 444 14.69 7.41 -5.47
C TRP A 444 14.50 5.99 -5.99
N LEU A 445 14.14 5.05 -5.12
CA LEU A 445 13.91 3.68 -5.55
C LEU A 445 12.65 3.57 -6.42
N LEU A 446 12.73 2.67 -7.39
CA LEU A 446 11.64 2.09 -8.13
C LEU A 446 11.76 0.58 -7.95
N HIS A 447 10.78 -0.08 -7.34
CA HIS A 447 10.88 -1.50 -7.01
C HIS A 447 9.52 -2.19 -6.99
N CYS A 448 9.52 -3.52 -7.09
CA CYS A 448 8.35 -4.32 -6.78
C CYS A 448 8.08 -4.27 -5.28
N HIS A 449 6.82 -4.11 -4.88
CA HIS A 449 6.43 -4.06 -3.46
C HIS A 449 6.00 -5.42 -2.89
N ASN A 450 6.13 -6.50 -3.64
CA ASN A 450 6.21 -7.83 -3.06
C ASN A 450 7.58 -7.92 -2.35
N ASP A 451 7.56 -8.14 -1.04
CA ASP A 451 8.77 -8.09 -0.21
C ASP A 451 9.81 -9.13 -0.64
N ILE A 452 9.38 -10.30 -1.10
CA ILE A 452 10.29 -11.35 -1.60
C ILE A 452 10.99 -10.87 -2.87
N HIS A 453 10.24 -10.31 -3.83
CA HIS A 453 10.80 -9.81 -5.10
C HIS A 453 11.75 -8.65 -4.90
N MET A 454 11.39 -7.73 -4.00
CA MET A 454 12.24 -6.59 -3.65
C MET A 454 13.57 -7.06 -3.03
N MET A 455 13.51 -7.92 -2.02
CA MET A 455 14.72 -8.46 -1.37
C MET A 455 15.57 -9.29 -2.33
N ASP A 456 14.96 -9.91 -3.34
CA ASP A 456 15.66 -10.64 -4.39
C ASP A 456 16.31 -9.73 -5.44
N GLY A 457 16.00 -8.45 -5.44
CA GLY A 457 16.65 -7.42 -6.26
C GLY A 457 15.82 -6.88 -7.42
N MET A 458 14.49 -7.09 -7.44
CA MET A 458 13.59 -6.46 -8.43
C MET A 458 13.42 -4.97 -8.13
N MET A 459 14.47 -4.19 -8.33
CA MET A 459 14.48 -2.75 -8.11
C MET A 459 15.49 -2.01 -8.98
N THR A 460 15.29 -0.71 -9.12
CA THR A 460 16.18 0.24 -9.77
C THR A 460 16.04 1.63 -9.13
N GLU A 461 16.59 2.66 -9.74
CA GLU A 461 16.59 4.02 -9.20
C GLU A 461 16.23 5.06 -10.25
N VAL A 462 15.51 6.10 -9.83
CA VAL A 462 15.44 7.39 -10.48
C VAL A 462 16.50 8.28 -9.85
N VAL A 463 17.42 8.80 -10.66
CA VAL A 463 18.61 9.55 -10.23
C VAL A 463 18.58 10.95 -10.82
N TYR A 464 18.48 11.96 -9.98
CA TYR A 464 18.56 13.37 -10.36
C TYR A 464 20.01 13.79 -10.61
N ARG A 465 20.25 14.39 -11.78
CA ARG A 465 21.53 14.95 -12.24
C ARG A 465 21.56 16.46 -12.16
#